data_2d9ab390c3b1eb7119f742d015bdd8d6
#
_entry.id   2d9ab390c3b1eb7119f742d015bdd8d6
#
_cell.length_a   1.000
_cell.length_b   1.000
_cell.length_c   1.000
_cell.angle_alpha   90.00
_cell.angle_beta   90.00
_cell.angle_gamma   90.00
#
_symmetry.space_group_name_H-M   'P 1'
#
loop_
_entity.id
_entity.type
_entity.pdbx_description
1 polymer ?
#
loop_
_entity_poly.entity_id
_entity_poly.type
_entity_poly.pdbx_seq_one_letter_code
_entity_poly.pdbx_strand_id
1 'polypeptide(L)'
;MLNFIIPIVIAAIIAIVFIVALFRSIRIVPHKVALIVERLGKYHTTLDAGFHILFPFLDRVKYKQNLKEQAIDVPAQDCFTKDNVQVRIDGILYLQVFDPIKASYGIRDYRYATILLAQTTMRSVVGQLDLDDTFEAREQINAQVVKAVDEASDPWGVKVTRYEIQNIRVSDSIMDAMENQMKAEREKRAEIARSVGEMETVINLSRAAYEEAVNISEGEKERMINEAEGQAREIVAVAEATADGIKKIAASTQIQGGMEAAKLTVSQEWINALSSIDEKTKIIMSADFTDIKKMTIDMA
;
A
#
# COMPACT_ATOMS: atom_id res chain seq x y z
N MET A 1 -13.69 -96.79 -21.05
CA MET A 1 -13.01 -95.71 -20.23
C MET A 1 -12.93 -94.41 -20.94
N LEU A 2 -12.63 -94.36 -22.27
CA LEU A 2 -12.51 -93.06 -23.02
C LEU A 2 -13.83 -92.22 -23.05
N ASN A 3 -14.99 -92.88 -23.15
CA ASN A 3 -16.29 -92.24 -23.19
C ASN A 3 -16.72 -91.48 -21.89
N PHE A 4 -16.09 -91.84 -20.75
CA PHE A 4 -16.34 -91.13 -19.49
C PHE A 4 -15.30 -89.97 -19.22
N ILE A 5 -14.09 -90.08 -19.82
CA ILE A 5 -13.03 -89.11 -19.64
C ILE A 5 -13.34 -87.84 -20.41
N ILE A 6 -13.86 -87.92 -21.64
CA ILE A 6 -14.18 -86.78 -22.49
C ILE A 6 -15.20 -85.78 -21.84
N PRO A 7 -16.36 -86.23 -21.28
CA PRO A 7 -17.29 -85.28 -20.66
C PRO A 7 -16.72 -84.64 -19.39
N ILE A 8 -15.88 -85.36 -18.62
CA ILE A 8 -15.21 -84.83 -17.42
C ILE A 8 -14.23 -83.69 -17.79
N VAL A 9 -13.44 -83.91 -18.86
CA VAL A 9 -12.49 -82.91 -19.35
C VAL A 9 -13.22 -81.66 -19.86
N ILE A 10 -14.34 -81.83 -20.61
CA ILE A 10 -15.16 -80.73 -21.07
C ILE A 10 -15.78 -79.93 -19.90
N ALA A 11 -16.31 -80.63 -18.89
CA ALA A 11 -16.87 -80.02 -17.69
C ALA A 11 -15.79 -79.28 -16.90
N ALA A 12 -14.59 -79.74 -16.79
CA ALA A 12 -13.45 -79.12 -16.13
C ALA A 12 -13.04 -77.86 -16.89
N ILE A 13 -13.00 -77.90 -18.23
CA ILE A 13 -12.71 -76.71 -19.04
C ILE A 13 -13.79 -75.59 -18.86
N ILE A 14 -15.06 -76.01 -18.90
CA ILE A 14 -16.19 -75.04 -18.68
C ILE A 14 -16.13 -74.49 -17.28
N ALA A 15 -15.84 -75.25 -16.26
CA ALA A 15 -15.68 -74.75 -14.88
C ALA A 15 -14.51 -73.72 -14.76
N ILE A 16 -13.35 -74.07 -15.37
CA ILE A 16 -12.21 -73.11 -15.40
C ILE A 16 -12.57 -71.84 -16.10
N VAL A 17 -13.20 -71.93 -17.28
CA VAL A 17 -13.65 -70.73 -18.01
C VAL A 17 -14.64 -69.90 -17.18
N PHE A 18 -15.57 -70.53 -16.48
CA PHE A 18 -16.53 -69.82 -15.62
C PHE A 18 -15.86 -69.17 -14.41
N ILE A 19 -14.91 -69.83 -13.76
CA ILE A 19 -14.13 -69.30 -12.67
C ILE A 19 -13.30 -68.11 -13.13
N VAL A 20 -12.60 -68.21 -14.25
CA VAL A 20 -11.86 -67.07 -14.85
C VAL A 20 -12.78 -65.90 -15.20
N ALA A 21 -13.97 -66.17 -15.74
CA ALA A 21 -14.98 -65.19 -16.06
C ALA A 21 -15.47 -64.48 -14.80
N LEU A 22 -15.72 -65.18 -13.70
CA LEU A 22 -16.08 -64.61 -12.40
C LEU A 22 -15.00 -63.67 -11.85
N PHE A 23 -13.76 -64.10 -11.88
CA PHE A 23 -12.66 -63.21 -11.43
C PHE A 23 -12.51 -61.97 -12.29
N ARG A 24 -12.74 -62.05 -13.60
CA ARG A 24 -12.70 -60.88 -14.51
C ARG A 24 -13.93 -60.01 -14.40
N SER A 25 -15.03 -60.46 -13.83
CA SER A 25 -16.27 -59.75 -13.58
C SER A 25 -16.12 -58.70 -12.47
N ILE A 26 -15.21 -58.91 -11.52
CA ILE A 26 -15.01 -58.00 -10.40
C ILE A 26 -14.09 -56.84 -10.81
N ARG A 27 -14.57 -55.62 -10.57
CA ARG A 27 -13.80 -54.40 -10.78
C ARG A 27 -13.86 -53.50 -9.55
N ILE A 28 -12.68 -53.13 -9.07
CA ILE A 28 -12.53 -52.15 -7.99
C ILE A 28 -12.06 -50.84 -8.63
N VAL A 29 -12.86 -49.78 -8.47
CA VAL A 29 -12.56 -48.48 -9.02
C VAL A 29 -11.99 -47.58 -7.94
N PRO A 30 -10.79 -47.02 -8.13
CA PRO A 30 -10.18 -46.10 -7.18
C PRO A 30 -10.98 -44.78 -7.07
N HIS A 31 -10.80 -44.07 -5.95
CA HIS A 31 -11.43 -42.77 -5.75
C HIS A 31 -10.92 -41.76 -6.80
N LYS A 32 -11.85 -40.88 -7.24
CA LYS A 32 -11.58 -39.85 -8.31
C LYS A 32 -11.21 -40.48 -9.68
N VAL A 33 -11.70 -41.66 -9.97
CA VAL A 33 -11.64 -42.29 -11.30
C VAL A 33 -13.04 -42.76 -11.67
N ALA A 34 -13.45 -42.52 -12.91
CA ALA A 34 -14.68 -43.05 -13.49
C ALA A 34 -14.34 -43.99 -14.64
N LEU A 35 -14.96 -45.17 -14.64
CA LEU A 35 -14.85 -46.14 -15.74
C LEU A 35 -16.14 -46.14 -16.55
N ILE A 36 -16.04 -45.92 -17.85
CA ILE A 36 -17.18 -45.98 -18.75
C ILE A 36 -17.29 -47.38 -19.36
N VAL A 37 -18.44 -47.97 -19.17
CA VAL A 37 -18.74 -49.36 -19.60
C VAL A 37 -19.68 -49.31 -20.78
N GLU A 38 -19.29 -49.98 -21.84
CA GLU A 38 -20.10 -50.26 -23.02
C GLU A 38 -20.57 -51.71 -22.96
N ARG A 39 -21.85 -51.89 -23.33
CA ARG A 39 -22.48 -53.17 -23.58
C ARG A 39 -22.82 -53.31 -25.05
N LEU A 40 -22.20 -54.22 -25.76
CA LEU A 40 -22.39 -54.43 -27.21
C LEU A 40 -22.22 -53.13 -28.03
N GLY A 41 -21.25 -52.28 -27.64
CA GLY A 41 -20.96 -51.03 -28.35
C GLY A 41 -21.85 -49.84 -28.02
N LYS A 42 -22.81 -49.98 -27.06
CA LYS A 42 -23.61 -48.86 -26.55
C LYS A 42 -23.19 -48.51 -25.12
N TYR A 43 -23.20 -47.24 -24.76
CA TYR A 43 -23.06 -46.82 -23.38
C TYR A 43 -24.07 -47.56 -22.48
N HIS A 44 -23.59 -48.15 -21.42
CA HIS A 44 -24.43 -48.88 -20.48
C HIS A 44 -24.43 -48.18 -19.11
N THR A 45 -23.28 -47.98 -18.52
CA THR A 45 -23.14 -47.37 -17.17
C THR A 45 -21.79 -46.75 -16.96
N THR A 46 -21.71 -45.83 -16.00
CA THR A 46 -20.45 -45.27 -15.47
C THR A 46 -20.22 -45.87 -14.08
N LEU A 47 -19.04 -46.43 -13.86
CA LEU A 47 -18.63 -46.98 -12.58
C LEU A 47 -17.85 -45.92 -11.82
N ASP A 48 -18.43 -45.44 -10.72
CA ASP A 48 -17.78 -44.57 -9.77
C ASP A 48 -16.87 -45.35 -8.81
N ALA A 49 -16.22 -44.64 -7.88
CA ALA A 49 -15.33 -45.26 -6.90
C ALA A 49 -16.09 -46.33 -6.06
N GLY A 50 -15.53 -47.51 -5.99
CA GLY A 50 -16.11 -48.60 -5.22
C GLY A 50 -15.97 -49.99 -5.88
N PHE A 51 -16.76 -50.91 -5.40
CA PHE A 51 -16.80 -52.32 -5.86
C PHE A 51 -17.94 -52.47 -6.85
N HIS A 52 -17.64 -53.01 -8.03
CA HIS A 52 -18.62 -53.24 -9.11
C HIS A 52 -18.44 -54.63 -9.72
N ILE A 53 -19.57 -55.21 -10.14
CA ILE A 53 -19.62 -56.49 -10.83
C ILE A 53 -20.11 -56.23 -12.27
N LEU A 54 -19.30 -56.59 -13.24
CA LEU A 54 -19.59 -56.50 -14.67
C LEU A 54 -19.98 -57.87 -15.23
N PHE A 55 -20.88 -57.91 -16.21
CA PHE A 55 -21.19 -59.11 -16.91
C PHE A 55 -20.02 -59.52 -17.84
N PRO A 56 -19.36 -60.65 -17.59
CA PRO A 56 -18.28 -61.12 -18.44
C PRO A 56 -18.79 -61.32 -19.87
N PHE A 57 -17.95 -61.00 -20.86
CA PHE A 57 -18.19 -61.06 -22.31
C PHE A 57 -19.12 -59.97 -22.88
N LEU A 58 -20.11 -59.46 -22.15
CA LEU A 58 -21.01 -58.42 -22.63
C LEU A 58 -20.54 -57.02 -22.30
N ASP A 59 -20.04 -56.79 -21.08
CA ASP A 59 -19.63 -55.52 -20.57
C ASP A 59 -18.12 -55.31 -20.79
N ARG A 60 -17.76 -54.16 -21.38
CA ARG A 60 -16.40 -53.81 -21.64
C ARG A 60 -16.10 -52.38 -21.13
N VAL A 61 -15.09 -52.24 -20.31
CA VAL A 61 -14.57 -50.91 -19.94
C VAL A 61 -13.91 -50.29 -21.17
N LYS A 62 -14.50 -49.23 -21.71
CA LYS A 62 -14.02 -48.54 -22.91
C LYS A 62 -13.12 -47.38 -22.60
N TYR A 63 -13.54 -46.54 -21.63
CA TYR A 63 -12.79 -45.35 -21.23
C TYR A 63 -12.56 -45.34 -19.74
N LYS A 64 -11.41 -44.77 -19.35
CA LYS A 64 -11.05 -44.51 -17.98
C LYS A 64 -10.75 -43.00 -17.84
N GLN A 65 -11.60 -42.30 -17.14
CA GLN A 65 -11.44 -40.83 -16.93
C GLN A 65 -10.91 -40.57 -15.53
N ASN A 66 -9.94 -39.66 -15.44
CA ASN A 66 -9.41 -39.15 -14.17
C ASN A 66 -10.19 -37.89 -13.79
N LEU A 67 -10.87 -37.94 -12.65
CA LEU A 67 -11.69 -36.80 -12.14
C LEU A 67 -10.90 -35.89 -11.21
N LYS A 68 -9.60 -36.09 -11.07
CA LYS A 68 -8.71 -35.16 -10.38
C LYS A 68 -8.42 -33.97 -11.29
N GLU A 69 -8.16 -32.82 -10.67
CA GLU A 69 -7.60 -31.68 -11.40
C GLU A 69 -6.26 -32.05 -12.04
N GLN A 70 -6.09 -31.65 -13.27
CA GLN A 70 -4.91 -31.95 -14.08
C GLN A 70 -4.31 -30.64 -14.58
N ALA A 71 -3.01 -30.49 -14.36
CA ALA A 71 -2.24 -29.42 -14.98
C ALA A 71 -1.74 -29.91 -16.35
N ILE A 72 -2.01 -29.16 -17.38
CA ILE A 72 -1.62 -29.44 -18.76
C ILE A 72 -0.81 -28.28 -19.28
N ASP A 73 0.37 -28.59 -19.79
CA ASP A 73 1.24 -27.63 -20.43
C ASP A 73 0.65 -27.19 -21.77
N VAL A 74 0.54 -25.87 -21.97
CA VAL A 74 0.12 -25.24 -23.22
C VAL A 74 1.38 -24.78 -23.94
N PRO A 75 1.73 -25.43 -25.06
CA PRO A 75 2.96 -25.12 -25.78
C PRO A 75 3.06 -23.66 -26.20
N ALA A 76 4.29 -23.15 -26.19
CA ALA A 76 4.57 -21.79 -26.63
C ALA A 76 4.09 -21.54 -28.05
N GLN A 77 3.49 -20.38 -28.25
CA GLN A 77 3.05 -19.90 -29.56
C GLN A 77 3.45 -18.45 -29.78
N ASP A 78 3.65 -18.09 -31.04
CA ASP A 78 3.90 -16.73 -31.46
C ASP A 78 2.55 -15.99 -31.62
N CYS A 79 2.43 -14.83 -30.98
CA CYS A 79 1.31 -13.92 -31.05
C CYS A 79 1.82 -12.53 -31.45
N PHE A 80 0.91 -11.68 -31.93
CA PHE A 80 1.19 -10.27 -32.15
C PHE A 80 0.31 -9.45 -31.23
N THR A 81 0.91 -8.50 -30.54
CA THR A 81 0.19 -7.53 -29.71
C THR A 81 -0.46 -6.47 -30.60
N LYS A 82 -1.29 -5.62 -30.01
CA LYS A 82 -2.02 -4.55 -30.72
C LYS A 82 -1.05 -3.52 -31.34
N ASP A 83 0.08 -3.28 -30.72
CA ASP A 83 1.21 -2.44 -31.19
C ASP A 83 2.11 -3.16 -32.20
N ASN A 84 1.68 -4.32 -32.70
CA ASN A 84 2.33 -5.13 -33.75
C ASN A 84 3.70 -5.69 -33.34
N VAL A 85 3.91 -5.95 -32.05
CA VAL A 85 5.11 -6.61 -31.56
C VAL A 85 4.88 -8.12 -31.48
N GLN A 86 5.85 -8.89 -32.00
CA GLN A 86 5.81 -10.34 -31.89
C GLN A 86 6.24 -10.78 -30.48
N VAL A 87 5.36 -11.54 -29.82
CA VAL A 87 5.59 -12.13 -28.49
C VAL A 87 5.40 -13.65 -28.56
N ARG A 88 6.22 -14.39 -27.83
CA ARG A 88 6.09 -15.83 -27.65
C ARG A 88 5.60 -16.11 -26.24
N ILE A 89 4.44 -16.76 -26.12
CA ILE A 89 3.77 -16.98 -24.85
C ILE A 89 3.49 -18.46 -24.68
N ASP A 90 3.82 -18.98 -23.50
CA ASP A 90 3.48 -20.31 -23.01
C ASP A 90 2.73 -20.22 -21.67
N GLY A 91 2.02 -21.27 -21.32
CA GLY A 91 1.24 -21.28 -20.09
C GLY A 91 0.86 -22.68 -19.63
N ILE A 92 0.22 -22.73 -18.47
CA ILE A 92 -0.30 -23.95 -17.85
C ILE A 92 -1.80 -23.80 -17.68
N LEU A 93 -2.52 -24.81 -18.14
CA LEU A 93 -3.98 -24.91 -18.03
C LEU A 93 -4.33 -25.93 -16.94
N TYR A 94 -5.15 -25.55 -15.99
CA TYR A 94 -5.71 -26.43 -14.98
C TYR A 94 -7.15 -26.78 -15.35
N LEU A 95 -7.43 -28.06 -15.51
CA LEU A 95 -8.76 -28.53 -15.84
C LEU A 95 -9.14 -29.77 -15.03
N GLN A 96 -10.43 -29.98 -14.89
CA GLN A 96 -11.02 -31.14 -14.24
C GLN A 96 -12.19 -31.69 -15.07
N VAL A 97 -12.23 -33.00 -15.21
CA VAL A 97 -13.40 -33.65 -15.82
C VAL A 97 -14.50 -33.76 -14.77
N PHE A 98 -15.64 -33.11 -15.01
CA PHE A 98 -16.82 -33.20 -14.13
C PHE A 98 -17.89 -34.17 -14.68
N ASP A 99 -18.00 -34.29 -16.00
CA ASP A 99 -18.89 -35.25 -16.64
C ASP A 99 -18.07 -36.24 -17.49
N PRO A 100 -17.77 -37.44 -16.96
CA PRO A 100 -16.96 -38.43 -17.67
C PRO A 100 -17.62 -38.96 -18.94
N ILE A 101 -18.95 -38.92 -19.06
CA ILE A 101 -19.69 -39.36 -20.26
C ILE A 101 -19.42 -38.37 -21.39
N LYS A 102 -19.67 -37.09 -21.15
CA LYS A 102 -19.40 -36.03 -22.12
C LYS A 102 -17.94 -35.98 -22.52
N ALA A 103 -17.01 -36.17 -21.56
CA ALA A 103 -15.57 -36.16 -21.83
C ALA A 103 -15.11 -37.36 -22.70
N SER A 104 -15.88 -38.46 -22.71
CA SER A 104 -15.52 -39.64 -23.49
C SER A 104 -16.22 -39.71 -24.86
N TYR A 105 -17.42 -39.15 -24.99
CA TYR A 105 -18.22 -39.25 -26.21
C TYR A 105 -18.46 -37.91 -26.89
N GLY A 106 -18.32 -36.78 -26.17
CA GLY A 106 -18.58 -35.45 -26.73
C GLY A 106 -17.47 -34.97 -27.66
N ILE A 107 -16.23 -35.37 -27.41
CA ILE A 107 -15.08 -35.02 -28.24
C ILE A 107 -14.05 -36.18 -28.25
N ARG A 108 -13.25 -36.23 -29.30
CA ARG A 108 -12.24 -37.32 -29.45
C ARG A 108 -11.15 -37.23 -28.39
N ASP A 109 -10.61 -36.01 -28.17
CA ASP A 109 -9.55 -35.75 -27.18
C ASP A 109 -9.78 -34.35 -26.62
N TYR A 110 -10.41 -34.30 -25.45
CA TYR A 110 -10.71 -33.04 -24.77
C TYR A 110 -9.44 -32.28 -24.36
N ARG A 111 -8.35 -32.97 -24.01
CA ARG A 111 -7.11 -32.33 -23.61
C ARG A 111 -6.51 -31.55 -24.76
N TYR A 112 -6.36 -32.19 -25.90
CA TYR A 112 -5.83 -31.56 -27.09
C TYR A 112 -6.71 -30.40 -27.56
N ALA A 113 -8.03 -30.61 -27.58
CA ALA A 113 -8.96 -29.57 -27.98
C ALA A 113 -8.94 -28.34 -27.04
N THR A 114 -8.85 -28.59 -25.72
CA THR A 114 -8.79 -27.48 -24.75
C THR A 114 -7.45 -26.72 -24.84
N ILE A 115 -6.34 -27.42 -25.14
CA ILE A 115 -5.05 -26.76 -25.40
C ILE A 115 -5.16 -25.84 -26.63
N LEU A 116 -5.68 -26.34 -27.75
CA LEU A 116 -5.84 -25.52 -28.98
C LEU A 116 -6.76 -24.34 -28.75
N LEU A 117 -7.82 -24.53 -27.99
CA LEU A 117 -8.74 -23.47 -27.64
C LEU A 117 -8.07 -22.42 -26.76
N ALA A 118 -7.31 -22.83 -25.74
CA ALA A 118 -6.53 -21.92 -24.91
C ALA A 118 -5.51 -21.11 -25.74
N GLN A 119 -4.81 -21.77 -26.66
CA GLN A 119 -3.88 -21.10 -27.57
C GLN A 119 -4.57 -20.06 -28.45
N THR A 120 -5.68 -20.42 -29.08
CA THR A 120 -6.41 -19.49 -29.98
C THR A 120 -7.04 -18.32 -29.23
N THR A 121 -7.57 -18.57 -28.03
CA THR A 121 -8.13 -17.53 -27.15
C THR A 121 -7.01 -16.60 -26.65
N MET A 122 -5.88 -17.16 -26.20
CA MET A 122 -4.71 -16.38 -25.78
C MET A 122 -4.24 -15.44 -26.89
N ARG A 123 -4.13 -15.94 -28.14
CA ARG A 123 -3.75 -15.11 -29.28
C ARG A 123 -4.73 -13.97 -29.51
N SER A 124 -6.04 -14.23 -29.36
CA SER A 124 -7.06 -13.20 -29.51
C SER A 124 -7.00 -12.15 -28.42
N VAL A 125 -6.78 -12.56 -27.17
CA VAL A 125 -6.70 -11.64 -26.02
C VAL A 125 -5.44 -10.77 -26.11
N VAL A 126 -4.28 -11.38 -26.37
CA VAL A 126 -3.01 -10.66 -26.53
C VAL A 126 -3.04 -9.68 -27.70
N GLY A 127 -3.70 -10.05 -28.81
CA GLY A 127 -3.86 -9.16 -29.96
C GLY A 127 -4.73 -7.91 -29.71
N GLN A 128 -5.39 -7.82 -28.56
CA GLN A 128 -6.17 -6.63 -28.15
C GLN A 128 -5.42 -5.72 -27.18
N LEU A 129 -4.28 -6.15 -26.67
CA LEU A 129 -3.48 -5.48 -25.66
C LEU A 129 -2.19 -4.95 -26.27
N ASP A 130 -1.73 -3.82 -25.75
CA ASP A 130 -0.39 -3.31 -26.03
C ASP A 130 0.66 -4.17 -25.29
N LEU A 131 1.93 -4.08 -25.69
CA LEU A 131 2.99 -4.93 -25.14
C LEU A 131 3.15 -4.73 -23.62
N ASP A 132 3.17 -3.49 -23.17
CA ASP A 132 3.30 -3.15 -21.75
C ASP A 132 2.14 -3.73 -20.93
N ASP A 133 0.90 -3.58 -21.42
CA ASP A 133 -0.30 -4.14 -20.80
C ASP A 133 -0.25 -5.68 -20.74
N THR A 134 0.36 -6.33 -21.75
CA THR A 134 0.51 -7.79 -21.77
C THR A 134 1.42 -8.29 -20.63
N PHE A 135 2.40 -7.50 -20.22
CA PHE A 135 3.25 -7.82 -19.07
C PHE A 135 2.59 -7.49 -17.72
N GLU A 136 1.83 -6.39 -17.64
CA GLU A 136 1.23 -5.90 -16.40
C GLU A 136 -0.11 -6.58 -16.08
N ALA A 137 -0.96 -6.79 -17.10
CA ALA A 137 -2.33 -7.25 -16.92
C ALA A 137 -2.49 -8.79 -17.00
N ARG A 138 -1.49 -9.57 -16.56
CA ARG A 138 -1.51 -11.04 -16.65
C ARG A 138 -2.75 -11.66 -16.01
N GLU A 139 -3.21 -11.14 -14.88
CA GLU A 139 -4.40 -11.63 -14.19
C GLU A 139 -5.67 -11.45 -15.04
N GLN A 140 -5.79 -10.33 -15.74
CA GLN A 140 -6.93 -10.08 -16.64
C GLN A 140 -6.90 -11.01 -17.85
N ILE A 141 -5.72 -11.23 -18.43
CA ILE A 141 -5.52 -12.17 -19.53
C ILE A 141 -5.92 -13.59 -19.08
N ASN A 142 -5.38 -14.04 -17.93
CA ASN A 142 -5.69 -15.35 -17.36
C ASN A 142 -7.22 -15.51 -17.16
N ALA A 143 -7.89 -14.51 -16.58
CA ALA A 143 -9.33 -14.55 -16.33
C ALA A 143 -10.15 -14.62 -17.64
N GLN A 144 -9.76 -13.83 -18.66
CA GLN A 144 -10.43 -13.84 -19.96
C GLN A 144 -10.25 -15.18 -20.68
N VAL A 145 -9.05 -15.74 -20.65
CA VAL A 145 -8.76 -17.05 -21.24
C VAL A 145 -9.57 -18.13 -20.53
N VAL A 146 -9.55 -18.17 -19.19
CA VAL A 146 -10.33 -19.13 -18.42
C VAL A 146 -11.79 -19.05 -18.78
N LYS A 147 -12.40 -17.86 -18.80
CA LYS A 147 -13.80 -17.67 -19.10
C LYS A 147 -14.17 -18.21 -20.49
N ALA A 148 -13.42 -17.83 -21.51
CA ALA A 148 -13.71 -18.25 -22.89
C ALA A 148 -13.48 -19.75 -23.11
N VAL A 149 -12.44 -20.32 -22.48
CA VAL A 149 -12.13 -21.75 -22.61
C VAL A 149 -13.12 -22.59 -21.80
N ASP A 150 -13.53 -22.15 -20.60
CA ASP A 150 -14.51 -22.86 -19.78
C ASP A 150 -15.88 -22.91 -20.45
N GLU A 151 -16.36 -21.77 -20.99
CA GLU A 151 -17.62 -21.70 -21.75
C GLU A 151 -17.61 -22.66 -22.98
N ALA A 152 -16.51 -22.76 -23.68
CA ALA A 152 -16.38 -23.59 -24.86
C ALA A 152 -16.13 -25.09 -24.54
N SER A 153 -15.60 -25.41 -23.37
CA SER A 153 -15.30 -26.79 -22.92
C SER A 153 -16.46 -27.45 -22.13
N ASP A 154 -17.46 -26.67 -21.70
CA ASP A 154 -18.63 -27.17 -20.95
C ASP A 154 -19.40 -28.29 -21.68
N PRO A 155 -19.66 -28.21 -23.01
CA PRO A 155 -20.27 -29.29 -23.75
C PRO A 155 -19.50 -30.61 -23.71
N TRP A 156 -18.20 -30.54 -23.47
CA TRP A 156 -17.32 -31.71 -23.35
C TRP A 156 -17.24 -32.27 -21.93
N GLY A 157 -17.96 -31.67 -20.96
CA GLY A 157 -17.93 -32.10 -19.56
C GLY A 157 -16.61 -31.86 -18.86
N VAL A 158 -15.86 -30.86 -19.31
CA VAL A 158 -14.55 -30.45 -18.75
C VAL A 158 -14.71 -29.03 -18.22
N LYS A 159 -14.26 -28.82 -17.00
CA LYS A 159 -14.21 -27.53 -16.36
C LYS A 159 -12.77 -27.02 -16.30
N VAL A 160 -12.58 -25.81 -16.78
CA VAL A 160 -11.31 -25.10 -16.66
C VAL A 160 -11.35 -24.29 -15.38
N THR A 161 -10.43 -24.59 -14.45
CA THR A 161 -10.37 -23.92 -13.15
C THR A 161 -9.44 -22.71 -13.16
N ARG A 162 -8.33 -22.82 -13.91
CA ARG A 162 -7.30 -21.79 -13.95
C ARG A 162 -6.46 -21.90 -15.21
N TYR A 163 -5.99 -20.77 -15.67
CA TYR A 163 -4.94 -20.64 -16.67
C TYR A 163 -3.87 -19.72 -16.12
N GLU A 164 -2.60 -20.08 -16.28
CA GLU A 164 -1.46 -19.30 -15.82
C GLU A 164 -0.46 -19.12 -16.95
N ILE A 165 -0.16 -17.88 -17.28
CA ILE A 165 0.95 -17.57 -18.19
C ILE A 165 2.26 -17.91 -17.49
N GLN A 166 3.08 -18.77 -18.10
CA GLN A 166 4.37 -19.16 -17.56
C GLN A 166 5.46 -18.18 -17.99
N ASN A 167 5.62 -17.98 -19.30
CA ASN A 167 6.59 -17.06 -19.85
C ASN A 167 5.99 -16.20 -20.95
N ILE A 168 6.46 -14.95 -21.02
CA ILE A 168 6.26 -14.05 -22.15
C ILE A 168 7.65 -13.65 -22.64
N ARG A 169 7.98 -14.00 -23.88
CA ARG A 169 9.27 -13.71 -24.48
C ARG A 169 9.08 -12.81 -25.69
N VAL A 170 9.89 -11.78 -25.78
CA VAL A 170 10.00 -10.90 -26.94
C VAL A 170 11.37 -11.09 -27.57
N SER A 171 11.61 -10.52 -28.74
CA SER A 171 12.94 -10.53 -29.35
C SER A 171 13.93 -9.70 -28.50
N ASP A 172 15.20 -10.08 -28.50
CA ASP A 172 16.24 -9.41 -27.73
C ASP A 172 16.34 -7.92 -28.06
N SER A 173 16.16 -7.55 -29.34
CA SER A 173 16.18 -6.14 -29.78
C SER A 173 15.04 -5.30 -29.18
N ILE A 174 13.89 -5.90 -28.96
CA ILE A 174 12.73 -5.23 -28.32
C ILE A 174 12.97 -5.16 -26.81
N MET A 175 13.52 -6.21 -26.20
CA MET A 175 13.89 -6.22 -24.80
C MET A 175 14.87 -5.09 -24.47
N ASP A 176 15.92 -4.93 -25.27
CA ASP A 176 16.90 -3.84 -25.11
C ASP A 176 16.26 -2.45 -25.27
N ALA A 177 15.35 -2.30 -26.23
CA ALA A 177 14.64 -1.04 -26.45
C ALA A 177 13.71 -0.70 -25.25
N MET A 178 12.97 -1.68 -24.74
CA MET A 178 12.13 -1.53 -23.54
C MET A 178 12.98 -1.20 -22.30
N GLU A 179 14.11 -1.87 -22.10
CA GLU A 179 15.01 -1.57 -20.98
C GLU A 179 15.50 -0.12 -21.02
N ASN A 180 15.90 0.35 -22.20
CA ASN A 180 16.33 1.74 -22.39
C ASN A 180 15.18 2.73 -22.15
N GLN A 181 13.96 2.43 -22.65
CA GLN A 181 12.78 3.25 -22.42
C GLN A 181 12.42 3.30 -20.93
N MET A 182 12.38 2.15 -20.25
CA MET A 182 12.10 2.08 -18.81
C MET A 182 13.15 2.84 -17.99
N LYS A 183 14.43 2.75 -18.39
CA LYS A 183 15.51 3.48 -17.73
C LYS A 183 15.31 5.00 -17.86
N ALA A 184 15.05 5.47 -19.08
CA ALA A 184 14.79 6.89 -19.33
C ALA A 184 13.53 7.40 -18.57
N GLU A 185 12.48 6.59 -18.50
CA GLU A 185 11.28 6.96 -17.74
C GLU A 185 11.53 6.99 -16.23
N ARG A 186 12.29 6.02 -15.70
CA ARG A 186 12.71 6.03 -14.28
C ARG A 186 13.59 7.24 -13.96
N GLU A 187 14.52 7.58 -14.82
CA GLU A 187 15.37 8.77 -14.68
C GLU A 187 14.51 10.06 -14.69
N LYS A 188 13.56 10.17 -15.62
CA LYS A 188 12.62 11.28 -15.66
C LYS A 188 11.76 11.38 -14.39
N ARG A 189 11.20 10.27 -13.92
CA ARG A 189 10.42 10.24 -12.68
C ARG A 189 11.27 10.60 -11.46
N ALA A 190 12.51 10.13 -11.40
CA ALA A 190 13.44 10.46 -10.33
C ALA A 190 13.80 11.96 -10.32
N GLU A 191 14.00 12.56 -11.50
CA GLU A 191 14.28 14.00 -11.63
C GLU A 191 13.08 14.85 -11.23
N ILE A 192 11.87 14.48 -11.66
CA ILE A 192 10.62 15.14 -11.23
C ILE A 192 10.47 15.04 -9.70
N ALA A 193 10.65 13.85 -9.13
CA ALA A 193 10.54 13.66 -7.67
C ALA A 193 11.57 14.49 -6.90
N ARG A 194 12.82 14.58 -7.42
CA ARG A 194 13.86 15.44 -6.85
C ARG A 194 13.45 16.91 -6.90
N SER A 195 13.01 17.39 -8.04
CA SER A 195 12.60 18.77 -8.25
C SER A 195 11.40 19.17 -7.37
N VAL A 196 10.42 18.26 -7.22
CA VAL A 196 9.30 18.47 -6.29
C VAL A 196 9.79 18.53 -4.84
N GLY A 197 10.69 17.63 -4.44
CA GLY A 197 11.28 17.64 -3.09
C GLY A 197 12.09 18.92 -2.81
N GLU A 198 12.86 19.40 -3.77
CA GLU A 198 13.57 20.68 -3.67
C GLU A 198 12.60 21.86 -3.53
N MET A 199 11.54 21.87 -4.35
CA MET A 199 10.50 22.90 -4.25
C MET A 199 9.82 22.89 -2.89
N GLU A 200 9.41 21.74 -2.38
CA GLU A 200 8.81 21.60 -1.04
C GLU A 200 9.77 22.07 0.06
N THR A 201 11.05 21.76 -0.07
CA THR A 201 12.08 22.20 0.88
C THR A 201 12.19 23.71 0.90
N VAL A 202 12.22 24.38 -0.26
CA VAL A 202 12.27 25.83 -0.37
C VAL A 202 11.00 26.47 0.22
N ILE A 203 9.83 25.90 -0.06
CA ILE A 203 8.56 26.39 0.49
C ILE A 203 8.56 26.29 2.03
N ASN A 204 8.98 25.12 2.56
CA ASN A 204 9.04 24.91 4.01
C ASN A 204 10.05 25.83 4.71
N LEU A 205 11.23 26.02 4.12
CA LEU A 205 12.23 26.96 4.63
C LEU A 205 11.71 28.41 4.62
N SER A 206 11.05 28.81 3.52
CA SER A 206 10.47 30.15 3.41
C SER A 206 9.35 30.37 4.42
N ARG A 207 8.51 29.35 4.65
CA ARG A 207 7.46 29.39 5.67
C ARG A 207 8.05 29.48 7.08
N ALA A 208 9.05 28.66 7.37
CA ALA A 208 9.74 28.70 8.67
C ALA A 208 10.39 30.07 8.93
N ALA A 209 11.07 30.65 7.93
CA ALA A 209 11.64 32.00 8.04
C ALA A 209 10.58 33.11 8.24
N TYR A 210 9.44 32.97 7.58
CA TYR A 210 8.32 33.88 7.79
C TYR A 210 7.74 33.79 9.21
N GLU A 211 7.49 32.52 9.69
CA GLU A 211 6.98 32.30 11.04
C GLU A 211 7.99 32.76 12.11
N GLU A 212 9.30 32.58 11.90
CA GLU A 212 10.35 33.10 12.76
C GLU A 212 10.31 34.64 12.82
N ALA A 213 10.23 35.31 11.68
CA ALA A 213 10.15 36.78 11.64
C ALA A 213 8.89 37.33 12.34
N VAL A 214 7.75 36.67 12.17
CA VAL A 214 6.50 37.01 12.86
C VAL A 214 6.65 36.82 14.37
N ASN A 215 7.16 35.69 14.83
CA ASN A 215 7.34 35.40 16.24
C ASN A 215 8.33 36.41 16.91
N ILE A 216 9.42 36.76 16.22
CA ILE A 216 10.37 37.77 16.70
C ILE A 216 9.67 39.12 16.84
N SER A 217 8.92 39.53 15.82
CA SER A 217 8.19 40.86 15.85
C SER A 217 7.11 40.86 16.94
N GLU A 218 6.38 39.80 17.16
CA GLU A 218 5.42 39.66 18.25
C GLU A 218 6.12 39.72 19.63
N GLY A 219 7.23 39.00 19.77
CA GLY A 219 8.05 39.05 21.00
C GLY A 219 8.62 40.48 21.29
N GLU A 220 9.08 41.18 20.27
CA GLU A 220 9.54 42.58 20.43
C GLU A 220 8.40 43.53 20.81
N LYS A 221 7.24 43.34 20.19
CA LYS A 221 6.02 44.10 20.53
C LYS A 221 5.62 43.86 21.99
N GLU A 222 5.57 42.62 22.45
CA GLU A 222 5.23 42.32 23.85
C GLU A 222 6.28 42.87 24.82
N ARG A 223 7.56 42.78 24.45
CA ARG A 223 8.63 43.39 25.26
C ARG A 223 8.44 44.92 25.41
N MET A 224 8.19 45.62 24.31
CA MET A 224 7.95 47.08 24.35
C MET A 224 6.72 47.43 25.18
N ILE A 225 5.65 46.66 25.08
CA ILE A 225 4.43 46.89 25.88
C ILE A 225 4.77 46.68 27.36
N ASN A 226 5.41 45.58 27.71
CA ASN A 226 5.78 45.28 29.10
C ASN A 226 6.77 46.31 29.69
N GLU A 227 7.73 46.81 28.89
CA GLU A 227 8.62 47.87 29.30
C GLU A 227 7.87 49.19 29.55
N ALA A 228 6.96 49.56 28.65
CA ALA A 228 6.14 50.79 28.80
C ALA A 228 5.19 50.68 30.02
N GLU A 229 4.57 49.54 30.23
CA GLU A 229 3.74 49.28 31.43
C GLU A 229 4.59 49.33 32.71
N GLY A 230 5.78 48.74 32.67
CA GLY A 230 6.72 48.78 33.77
C GLY A 230 7.09 50.20 34.16
N GLN A 231 7.46 51.03 33.16
CA GLN A 231 7.80 52.44 33.36
C GLN A 231 6.59 53.22 33.89
N ALA A 232 5.39 52.99 33.36
CA ALA A 232 4.18 53.66 33.82
C ALA A 232 3.87 53.30 35.29
N ARG A 233 4.01 52.00 35.69
CA ARG A 233 3.84 51.55 37.09
C ARG A 233 4.94 52.17 38.00
N GLU A 234 6.18 52.26 37.53
CA GLU A 234 7.27 52.91 38.27
C GLU A 234 6.96 54.36 38.55
N ILE A 235 6.53 55.15 37.51
CA ILE A 235 6.15 56.53 37.65
C ILE A 235 5.01 56.72 38.67
N VAL A 236 3.97 55.87 38.58
CA VAL A 236 2.83 55.91 39.53
C VAL A 236 3.32 55.58 40.96
N ALA A 237 4.12 54.52 41.10
CA ALA A 237 4.63 54.13 42.42
C ALA A 237 5.51 55.20 43.06
N VAL A 238 6.40 55.84 42.25
CA VAL A 238 7.24 56.96 42.69
C VAL A 238 6.36 58.15 43.06
N ALA A 239 5.34 58.48 42.27
CA ALA A 239 4.43 59.58 42.55
C ALA A 239 3.61 59.33 43.83
N GLU A 240 3.10 58.13 44.04
CA GLU A 240 2.39 57.73 45.27
C GLU A 240 3.32 57.81 46.50
N ALA A 241 4.54 57.25 46.39
CA ALA A 241 5.54 57.27 47.44
C ALA A 241 5.93 58.72 47.80
N THR A 242 6.14 59.59 46.83
CA THR A 242 6.40 61.03 47.05
C THR A 242 5.23 61.77 47.68
N ALA A 243 4.01 61.50 47.21
CA ALA A 243 2.81 62.07 47.81
C ALA A 243 2.62 61.67 49.26
N ASP A 244 2.86 60.37 49.56
CA ASP A 244 2.80 59.87 50.95
C ASP A 244 3.94 60.43 51.82
N GLY A 245 5.12 60.60 51.22
CA GLY A 245 6.26 61.29 51.85
C GLY A 245 5.92 62.74 52.22
N ILE A 246 5.37 63.49 51.26
CA ILE A 246 4.90 64.90 51.49
C ILE A 246 3.80 64.96 52.56
N LYS A 247 2.79 64.06 52.54
CA LYS A 247 1.77 64.01 53.60
C LYS A 247 2.38 63.72 54.99
N LYS A 248 3.31 62.80 55.07
CA LYS A 248 4.01 62.52 56.38
C LYS A 248 4.83 63.69 56.84
N ILE A 249 5.51 64.39 55.97
CA ILE A 249 6.28 65.59 56.29
C ILE A 249 5.31 66.71 56.76
N ALA A 250 4.21 66.91 56.02
CA ALA A 250 3.20 67.97 56.39
C ALA A 250 2.57 67.64 57.77
N ALA A 251 2.30 66.38 58.06
CA ALA A 251 1.78 66.00 59.36
C ALA A 251 2.81 66.17 60.48
N SER A 252 4.09 65.90 60.23
CA SER A 252 5.16 66.08 61.23
C SER A 252 5.49 67.62 61.46
N THR A 253 5.34 68.45 60.49
CA THR A 253 5.56 69.92 60.64
C THR A 253 4.50 70.61 61.47
N GLN A 254 3.31 70.02 61.73
CA GLN A 254 2.29 70.53 62.59
C GLN A 254 2.53 70.27 64.07
N ILE A 255 3.54 69.42 64.40
CA ILE A 255 3.94 69.12 65.77
C ILE A 255 4.97 70.16 66.21
N GLN A 256 4.94 70.57 67.50
CA GLN A 256 5.84 71.61 68.08
C GLN A 256 7.30 71.16 67.89
N GLY A 257 8.13 71.96 67.17
CA GLY A 257 9.47 71.62 66.76
C GLY A 257 9.62 70.90 65.39
N GLY A 258 8.51 70.53 64.78
CA GLY A 258 8.50 69.80 63.47
C GLY A 258 9.03 70.64 62.29
N MET A 259 8.86 71.94 62.27
CA MET A 259 9.37 72.82 61.24
C MET A 259 10.92 72.89 61.26
N GLU A 260 11.53 72.85 62.42
CA GLU A 260 13.00 72.85 62.58
C GLU A 260 13.62 71.51 62.14
N ALA A 261 12.96 70.40 62.45
CA ALA A 261 13.42 69.04 62.01
C ALA A 261 13.29 68.93 60.49
N ALA A 262 12.21 69.44 59.82
CA ALA A 262 12.08 69.45 58.39
C ALA A 262 13.15 70.28 57.68
N LYS A 263 13.53 71.45 58.23
CA LYS A 263 14.67 72.22 57.74
C LYS A 263 15.98 71.52 57.82
N LEU A 264 16.21 70.75 58.88
CA LEU A 264 17.42 69.91 59.04
C LEU A 264 17.49 68.76 57.97
N THR A 265 16.39 68.10 57.70
CA THR A 265 16.31 67.06 56.68
C THR A 265 16.56 67.60 55.28
N VAL A 266 15.95 68.73 54.93
CA VAL A 266 16.19 69.41 53.65
C VAL A 266 17.67 69.84 53.52
N SER A 267 18.27 70.29 54.60
CA SER A 267 19.69 70.73 54.63
C SER A 267 20.61 69.48 54.45
N GLN A 268 20.27 68.34 55.03
CA GLN A 268 21.01 67.07 54.86
C GLN A 268 20.89 66.52 53.42
N GLU A 269 19.69 66.53 52.86
CA GLU A 269 19.51 66.17 51.47
C GLU A 269 20.23 67.07 50.52
N TRP A 270 20.24 68.34 50.78
CA TRP A 270 20.98 69.32 50.00
C TRP A 270 22.48 69.06 50.05
N ILE A 271 23.08 68.71 51.23
CA ILE A 271 24.48 68.39 51.40
C ILE A 271 24.77 67.08 50.62
N ASN A 272 23.90 66.06 50.69
CA ASN A 272 24.05 64.83 49.95
C ASN A 272 23.98 65.06 48.43
N ALA A 273 23.07 65.92 47.95
CA ALA A 273 22.99 66.31 46.55
C ALA A 273 24.26 67.09 46.10
N LEU A 274 24.80 67.92 46.93
CA LEU A 274 26.08 68.58 46.67
C LEU A 274 27.27 67.61 46.59
N SER A 275 27.28 66.56 47.42
CA SER A 275 28.33 65.58 47.38
C SER A 275 28.33 64.67 46.15
N SER A 276 27.20 64.62 45.43
CA SER A 276 27.01 63.84 44.18
C SER A 276 27.33 64.65 42.91
N ILE A 277 27.68 65.90 43.04
CA ILE A 277 27.95 66.77 41.88
C ILE A 277 29.44 66.64 41.50
N ASP A 278 29.70 66.43 40.22
CA ASP A 278 31.00 66.21 39.62
C ASP A 278 31.92 67.47 39.79
N GLU A 279 33.22 67.28 39.99
CA GLU A 279 34.21 68.37 40.25
C GLU A 279 34.28 69.48 39.20
N LYS A 280 33.60 69.32 38.07
CA LYS A 280 33.63 70.29 36.98
C LYS A 280 32.45 71.27 36.96
N THR A 281 31.47 71.08 37.86
CA THR A 281 30.27 71.93 37.88
C THR A 281 30.45 73.17 38.80
N LYS A 282 30.40 74.39 38.27
CA LYS A 282 30.41 75.61 39.06
C LYS A 282 29.04 75.83 39.67
N ILE A 283 28.98 75.80 41.01
CA ILE A 283 27.80 76.10 41.75
C ILE A 283 27.89 77.57 42.25
N ILE A 284 26.99 78.42 41.86
CA ILE A 284 26.88 79.81 42.35
C ILE A 284 25.84 79.82 43.47
N MET A 285 26.28 79.95 44.72
CA MET A 285 25.39 80.04 45.88
C MET A 285 25.24 81.49 46.38
N SER A 286 24.01 81.83 46.76
CA SER A 286 23.77 83.09 47.48
C SER A 286 24.15 82.85 48.96
N ALA A 287 24.75 83.86 49.62
CA ALA A 287 25.24 83.75 50.97
C ALA A 287 24.18 83.69 52.07
N ASP A 288 22.90 83.70 51.73
CA ASP A 288 21.82 83.71 52.70
C ASP A 288 20.95 82.50 52.66
N PHE A 289 21.27 81.49 53.57
CA PHE A 289 20.61 80.18 53.67
C PHE A 289 19.22 80.22 54.34
N THR A 290 18.72 81.38 54.77
CA THR A 290 17.50 81.49 55.56
C THR A 290 16.24 81.73 54.72
N ASP A 291 16.34 82.08 53.45
CA ASP A 291 15.19 82.47 52.62
C ASP A 291 15.09 81.48 51.39
N ILE A 292 14.38 80.36 51.53
CA ILE A 292 14.13 79.37 50.50
C ILE A 292 13.42 79.90 49.28
N LYS A 293 12.78 81.11 49.35
CA LYS A 293 12.08 81.77 48.26
C LYS A 293 13.02 82.44 47.24
N LYS A 294 14.29 82.56 47.54
CA LYS A 294 15.29 83.18 46.62
C LYS A 294 16.18 82.16 45.91
N MET A 295 15.98 80.90 46.17
CA MET A 295 16.66 79.87 45.41
C MET A 295 15.88 79.52 44.13
N THR A 296 15.76 80.42 43.22
CA THR A 296 15.43 80.10 41.83
C THR A 296 16.75 79.69 41.19
N ILE A 297 16.94 78.38 40.93
CA ILE A 297 17.97 77.93 40.04
C ILE A 297 17.59 78.30 38.65
N ASP A 298 18.20 79.34 38.11
CA ASP A 298 18.18 79.55 36.68
C ASP A 298 19.02 78.47 36.02
N MET A 299 18.35 77.40 35.53
CA MET A 299 18.94 76.54 34.58
C MET A 299 18.85 77.12 33.21
N ALA A 300 19.94 77.64 32.70
CA ALA A 300 20.17 77.93 31.29
C ALA A 300 20.92 76.78 30.66
#